data_5be00fe7547a28d60cbdcc357d84e345
#
_entry.id   5be00fe7547a28d60cbdcc357d84e345
#
_cell.length_a   1.000
_cell.length_b   1.000
_cell.length_c   1.000
_cell.angle_alpha   90.00
_cell.angle_beta   90.00
_cell.angle_gamma   90.00
#
_symmetry.space_group_name_H-M   'P 1'
#
loop_
_entity.id
_entity.type
_entity.pdbx_description
1 polymer ?
#
loop_
_entity_poly.entity_id
_entity_poly.type
_entity_poly.pdbx_seq_one_letter_code
_entity_poly.pdbx_strand_id
1 'polypeptide(L)'
;MKTEKVETTVVIALVLNYLGVVAKSIDKFDVYHGLSISVKVGNKYFLVDSEKIAFLRSIGINVDVEIEEGGCITLDITLPYENKGEVMDVECEDIAKLLCEFFRGVFCISKAECETEGFVTSGYLSVKITQKDGDDLRLDFHKIDALANFDITPFMRPVSSTTAIVGFIY
;
A
#
# COMPACT_ATOMS: atom_id res chain seq x y z
N MET A 1 -1.91 -19.68 -10.10
CA MET A 1 -1.94 -18.44 -9.30
C MET A 1 -3.12 -17.58 -9.75
N LYS A 2 -3.82 -17.02 -8.80
CA LYS A 2 -4.95 -16.16 -9.11
C LYS A 2 -4.45 -14.74 -9.39
N THR A 3 -4.84 -14.19 -10.52
CA THR A 3 -4.56 -12.80 -10.89
C THR A 3 -5.86 -12.01 -11.00
N GLU A 4 -5.78 -10.72 -10.75
CA GLU A 4 -6.89 -9.77 -10.92
C GLU A 4 -6.39 -8.52 -11.64
N LYS A 5 -7.30 -7.88 -12.35
CA LYS A 5 -7.01 -6.59 -12.99
C LYS A 5 -7.28 -5.46 -12.00
N VAL A 6 -6.24 -4.75 -11.67
CA VAL A 6 -6.31 -3.60 -10.75
C VAL A 6 -5.83 -2.36 -11.51
N GLU A 7 -6.46 -1.23 -11.27
CA GLU A 7 -5.99 0.02 -11.87
C GLU A 7 -4.53 0.30 -11.49
N THR A 8 -3.72 0.62 -12.47
CA THR A 8 -2.28 0.88 -12.30
C THR A 8 -2.04 1.97 -11.22
N THR A 9 -2.84 3.04 -11.25
CA THR A 9 -2.74 4.13 -10.29
C THR A 9 -3.01 3.68 -8.85
N VAL A 10 -3.88 2.71 -8.66
CA VAL A 10 -4.19 2.16 -7.32
C VAL A 10 -3.02 1.35 -6.78
N VAL A 11 -2.39 0.53 -7.62
CA VAL A 11 -1.19 -0.24 -7.22
C VAL A 11 -0.05 0.70 -6.83
N ILE A 12 0.19 1.73 -7.65
CA ILE A 12 1.20 2.76 -7.39
C ILE A 12 0.90 3.48 -6.07
N ALA A 13 -0.34 3.92 -5.88
CA ALA A 13 -0.75 4.61 -4.67
C ALA A 13 -0.54 3.75 -3.41
N LEU A 14 -0.89 2.47 -3.49
CA LEU A 14 -0.71 1.52 -2.39
C LEU A 14 0.77 1.38 -2.02
N VAL A 15 1.66 1.21 -3.00
CA VAL A 15 3.10 1.09 -2.77
C VAL A 15 3.68 2.37 -2.17
N LEU A 16 3.34 3.54 -2.73
CA LEU A 16 3.81 4.82 -2.22
C LEU A 16 3.33 5.10 -0.80
N ASN A 17 2.05 4.86 -0.51
CA ASN A 17 1.52 5.00 0.85
C ASN A 17 2.19 4.04 1.83
N TYR A 18 2.43 2.80 1.42
CA TYR A 18 3.15 1.83 2.24
C TYR A 18 4.55 2.31 2.60
N LEU A 19 5.26 2.92 1.65
CA LEU A 19 6.58 3.50 1.87
C LEU A 19 6.55 4.82 2.68
N GLY A 20 5.37 5.36 2.96
CA GLY A 20 5.23 6.60 3.70
C GLY A 20 5.43 7.86 2.86
N VAL A 21 5.33 7.75 1.54
CA VAL A 21 5.41 8.91 0.65
C VAL A 21 4.10 9.70 0.72
N VAL A 22 4.18 10.94 1.19
CA VAL A 22 3.02 11.83 1.30
C VAL A 22 2.87 12.62 0.01
N ALA A 23 1.65 12.69 -0.53
CA ALA A 23 1.38 13.35 -1.82
C ALA A 23 1.98 14.76 -1.91
N LYS A 24 1.86 15.57 -0.85
CA LYS A 24 2.41 16.93 -0.80
C LYS A 24 3.94 17.01 -0.77
N SER A 25 4.64 15.89 -0.53
CA SER A 25 6.10 15.82 -0.53
C SER A 25 6.67 15.35 -1.87
N ILE A 26 5.82 15.04 -2.84
CA ILE A 26 6.22 14.60 -4.18
C ILE A 26 6.50 15.81 -5.05
N ASP A 27 7.76 16.01 -5.44
CA ASP A 27 8.15 17.08 -6.36
C ASP A 27 7.91 16.71 -7.82
N LYS A 28 8.21 15.45 -8.18
CA LYS A 28 8.06 14.94 -9.53
C LYS A 28 7.68 13.46 -9.52
N PHE A 29 6.78 13.11 -10.42
CA PHE A 29 6.30 11.74 -10.59
C PHE A 29 6.29 11.40 -12.08
N ASP A 30 7.09 10.38 -12.47
CA ASP A 30 7.17 9.89 -13.84
C ASP A 30 6.92 8.39 -13.89
N VAL A 31 6.13 7.94 -14.85
CA VAL A 31 5.89 6.52 -15.14
C VAL A 31 6.56 6.17 -16.45
N TYR A 32 7.51 5.23 -16.41
CA TYR A 32 8.24 4.76 -17.60
C TYR A 32 7.67 3.43 -18.06
N HIS A 33 7.18 3.38 -19.31
CA HIS A 33 6.73 2.16 -20.00
C HIS A 33 5.95 1.16 -19.13
N GLY A 34 5.24 1.67 -18.13
CA GLY A 34 4.30 0.92 -17.34
C GLY A 34 4.85 0.03 -16.22
N LEU A 35 6.15 -0.17 -16.13
CA LEU A 35 6.75 -1.07 -15.13
C LEU A 35 7.67 -0.38 -14.12
N SER A 36 8.18 0.78 -14.46
CA SER A 36 9.09 1.53 -13.60
C SER A 36 8.52 2.90 -13.28
N ILE A 37 8.65 3.30 -12.02
CA ILE A 37 8.12 4.56 -11.52
C ILE A 37 9.26 5.31 -10.85
N SER A 38 9.53 6.54 -11.26
CA SER A 38 10.49 7.42 -10.59
C SER A 38 9.72 8.51 -9.87
N VAL A 39 9.97 8.66 -8.58
CA VAL A 39 9.32 9.64 -7.72
C VAL A 39 10.38 10.47 -7.04
N LYS A 40 10.35 11.80 -7.24
CA LYS A 40 11.15 12.71 -6.44
C LYS A 40 10.41 13.11 -5.19
N VAL A 41 11.02 12.89 -4.05
CA VAL A 41 10.46 13.21 -2.75
C VAL A 41 11.37 14.21 -2.06
N GLY A 42 10.80 15.29 -1.51
CA GLY A 42 11.56 16.20 -0.67
C GLY A 42 12.06 15.48 0.57
N ASN A 43 13.37 15.43 0.81
CA ASN A 43 13.99 14.63 1.87
C ASN A 43 13.58 15.02 3.29
N LYS A 44 13.07 16.24 3.47
CA LYS A 44 12.71 16.80 4.79
C LYS A 44 11.65 15.96 5.53
N TYR A 45 10.82 15.23 4.80
CA TYR A 45 9.66 14.52 5.35
C TYR A 45 9.63 13.03 5.02
N PHE A 46 10.69 12.51 4.40
CA PHE A 46 10.74 11.11 4.01
C PHE A 46 11.87 10.38 4.73
N LEU A 47 11.51 9.32 5.46
CA LEU A 47 12.46 8.41 6.08
C LEU A 47 12.44 7.08 5.33
N VAL A 48 13.61 6.65 4.85
CA VAL A 48 13.77 5.36 4.18
C VAL A 48 13.69 4.25 5.22
N ASP A 49 12.70 3.35 5.07
CA ASP A 49 12.54 2.18 5.92
C ASP A 49 13.02 0.94 5.18
N SER A 50 14.19 0.44 5.58
CA SER A 50 14.81 -0.73 4.94
C SER A 50 14.00 -2.02 5.11
N GLU A 51 13.24 -2.15 6.19
CA GLU A 51 12.37 -3.32 6.43
C GLU A 51 11.20 -3.33 5.46
N LYS A 52 10.60 -2.17 5.19
CA LYS A 52 9.53 -2.04 4.19
C LYS A 52 10.03 -2.34 2.79
N ILE A 53 11.21 -1.85 2.43
CA ILE A 53 11.84 -2.13 1.14
C ILE A 53 12.13 -3.63 1.00
N ALA A 54 12.65 -4.27 2.05
CA ALA A 54 12.89 -5.71 2.06
C ALA A 54 11.60 -6.52 1.91
N PHE A 55 10.53 -6.10 2.57
CA PHE A 55 9.22 -6.73 2.41
C PHE A 55 8.70 -6.61 0.97
N LEU A 56 8.74 -5.43 0.39
CA LEU A 56 8.32 -5.21 -1.01
C LEU A 56 9.14 -6.10 -1.97
N ARG A 57 10.44 -6.19 -1.75
CA ARG A 57 11.32 -7.06 -2.55
C ARG A 57 10.92 -8.54 -2.42
N SER A 58 10.47 -8.97 -1.25
CA SER A 58 10.02 -10.36 -1.03
C SER A 58 8.78 -10.74 -1.86
N ILE A 59 7.99 -9.77 -2.29
CA ILE A 59 6.84 -9.95 -3.18
C ILE A 59 7.12 -9.49 -4.62
N GLY A 60 8.40 -9.29 -4.96
CA GLY A 60 8.83 -8.95 -6.31
C GLY A 60 8.82 -7.47 -6.67
N ILE A 61 8.48 -6.58 -5.74
CA ILE A 61 8.50 -5.13 -5.95
C ILE A 61 9.86 -4.59 -5.53
N ASN A 62 10.65 -4.12 -6.50
CA ASN A 62 11.97 -3.57 -6.24
C ASN A 62 11.92 -2.07 -6.07
N VAL A 63 12.60 -1.57 -5.04
CA VAL A 63 12.71 -0.14 -4.76
C VAL A 63 14.19 0.21 -4.64
N ASP A 64 14.67 1.05 -5.56
CA ASP A 64 16.01 1.63 -5.50
C ASP A 64 15.89 3.07 -5.03
N VAL A 65 16.76 3.46 -4.11
CA VAL A 65 16.76 4.78 -3.49
C VAL A 65 18.03 5.52 -3.88
N GLU A 66 17.88 6.68 -4.49
CA GLU A 66 19.00 7.58 -4.81
C GLU A 66 18.84 8.90 -4.07
N ILE A 67 19.93 9.37 -3.46
CA ILE A 67 19.99 10.68 -2.81
C ILE A 67 20.67 11.62 -3.79
N GLU A 68 19.94 12.63 -4.25
CA GLU A 68 20.44 13.64 -5.19
C GLU A 68 21.04 14.83 -4.46
N GLU A 69 21.80 15.66 -5.20
CA GLU A 69 22.26 16.96 -4.70
C GLU A 69 21.08 17.83 -4.23
N GLY A 70 21.26 18.54 -3.13
CA GLY A 70 20.20 19.35 -2.53
C GLY A 70 19.27 18.56 -1.61
N GLY A 71 19.57 17.25 -1.39
CA GLY A 71 18.86 16.42 -0.44
C GLY A 71 17.52 15.86 -0.95
N CYS A 72 17.25 15.91 -2.25
CA CYS A 72 16.12 15.23 -2.85
C CYS A 72 16.38 13.74 -2.92
N ILE A 73 15.34 12.94 -2.67
CA ILE A 73 15.39 11.48 -2.76
C ILE A 73 14.60 11.07 -4.00
N THR A 74 15.20 10.23 -4.84
CA THR A 74 14.53 9.59 -5.96
C THR A 74 14.28 8.13 -5.63
N LEU A 75 13.04 7.69 -5.75
CA LEU A 75 12.64 6.31 -5.61
C LEU A 75 12.37 5.73 -6.98
N ASP A 76 13.12 4.71 -7.38
CA ASP A 76 12.86 3.94 -8.58
C ASP A 76 12.17 2.64 -8.19
N ILE A 77 10.90 2.53 -8.53
CA ILE A 77 10.05 1.40 -8.16
C ILE A 77 9.78 0.57 -9.41
N THR A 78 10.15 -0.70 -9.38
CA THR A 78 9.89 -1.65 -10.45
C THR A 78 8.86 -2.67 -9.98
N LEU A 79 7.73 -2.71 -10.66
CA LEU A 79 6.64 -3.64 -10.38
C LEU A 79 6.78 -4.90 -11.24
N PRO A 80 6.52 -6.11 -10.69
CA PRO A 80 6.63 -7.37 -11.41
C PRO A 80 5.39 -7.69 -12.26
N TYR A 81 4.43 -6.78 -12.32
CA TYR A 81 3.13 -7.01 -12.93
C TYR A 81 3.08 -6.50 -14.36
N GLU A 82 2.39 -7.25 -15.23
CA GLU A 82 2.16 -6.82 -16.60
C GLU A 82 1.19 -5.62 -16.63
N ASN A 83 1.66 -4.52 -17.20
CA ASN A 83 0.85 -3.32 -17.39
C ASN A 83 0.20 -3.34 -18.77
N LYS A 84 -1.13 -3.31 -18.80
CA LYS A 84 -1.95 -3.25 -20.02
C LYS A 84 -2.65 -1.89 -20.14
N GLY A 85 -1.90 -0.79 -20.02
CA GLY A 85 -2.42 0.57 -20.04
C GLY A 85 -2.86 1.05 -18.67
N GLU A 86 -4.16 1.29 -18.49
CA GLU A 86 -4.70 1.79 -17.21
C GLU A 86 -4.84 0.71 -16.14
N VAL A 87 -4.78 -0.56 -16.54
CA VAL A 87 -4.90 -1.70 -15.63
C VAL A 87 -3.63 -2.55 -15.63
N MET A 88 -3.45 -3.26 -14.56
CA MET A 88 -2.30 -4.09 -14.29
C MET A 88 -2.80 -5.46 -13.82
N ASP A 89 -2.27 -6.54 -14.38
CA ASP A 89 -2.56 -7.89 -13.90
C ASP A 89 -1.69 -8.18 -12.69
N VAL A 90 -2.28 -8.12 -11.51
CA VAL A 90 -1.56 -8.33 -10.24
C VAL A 90 -1.79 -9.75 -9.71
N GLU A 91 -0.78 -10.28 -9.03
CA GLU A 91 -0.95 -11.52 -8.27
C GLU A 91 -1.70 -11.21 -6.98
N CYS A 92 -2.86 -11.81 -6.81
CA CYS A 92 -3.74 -11.53 -5.67
C CYS A 92 -3.07 -11.83 -4.33
N GLU A 93 -2.29 -12.90 -4.25
CA GLU A 93 -1.61 -13.27 -3.01
C GLU A 93 -0.60 -12.21 -2.57
N ASP A 94 0.18 -11.68 -3.50
CA ASP A 94 1.19 -10.67 -3.20
C ASP A 94 0.56 -9.35 -2.76
N ILE A 95 -0.45 -8.90 -3.50
CA ILE A 95 -1.18 -7.67 -3.13
C ILE A 95 -1.93 -7.85 -1.81
N ALA A 96 -2.50 -9.02 -1.56
CA ALA A 96 -3.14 -9.32 -0.28
C ALA A 96 -2.15 -9.23 0.89
N LYS A 97 -0.94 -9.76 0.73
CA LYS A 97 0.13 -9.61 1.74
C LYS A 97 0.50 -8.15 1.97
N LEU A 98 0.65 -7.38 0.91
CA LEU A 98 0.96 -5.95 1.00
C LEU A 98 -0.14 -5.18 1.71
N LEU A 99 -1.41 -5.45 1.41
CA LEU A 99 -2.55 -4.85 2.09
C LEU A 99 -2.54 -5.15 3.60
N CYS A 100 -2.28 -6.40 3.98
CA CYS A 100 -2.21 -6.79 5.38
C CYS A 100 -1.11 -6.03 6.13
N GLU A 101 0.10 -5.96 5.56
CA GLU A 101 1.20 -5.22 6.17
C GLU A 101 0.90 -3.72 6.24
N PHE A 102 0.31 -3.17 5.18
CA PHE A 102 -0.06 -1.76 5.12
C PHE A 102 -1.05 -1.39 6.23
N PHE A 103 -2.15 -2.13 6.37
CA PHE A 103 -3.17 -1.82 7.38
C PHE A 103 -2.69 -2.10 8.80
N ARG A 104 -1.87 -3.13 9.01
CA ARG A 104 -1.21 -3.31 10.31
C ARG A 104 -0.37 -2.11 10.70
N GLY A 105 0.38 -1.57 9.74
CA GLY A 105 1.18 -0.36 9.95
C GLY A 105 0.32 0.87 10.25
N VAL A 106 -0.74 1.08 9.48
CA VAL A 106 -1.68 2.21 9.66
C VAL A 106 -2.30 2.20 11.06
N PHE A 107 -2.76 1.05 11.53
CA PHE A 107 -3.42 0.93 12.84
C PHE A 107 -2.48 0.58 13.98
N CYS A 108 -1.19 0.44 13.71
CA CYS A 108 -0.18 0.08 14.72
C CYS A 108 -0.49 -1.23 15.45
N ILE A 109 -0.99 -2.25 14.72
CA ILE A 109 -1.26 -3.58 15.25
C ILE A 109 -0.20 -4.58 14.81
N SER A 110 0.23 -5.44 15.75
CA SER A 110 1.20 -6.49 15.47
C SER A 110 0.51 -7.78 14.98
N LYS A 111 1.30 -8.66 14.34
CA LYS A 111 0.83 -10.00 13.95
C LYS A 111 0.43 -10.86 15.15
N ALA A 112 0.96 -10.55 16.34
CA ALA A 112 0.62 -11.26 17.57
C ALA A 112 -0.77 -10.90 18.10
N GLU A 113 -1.27 -9.68 17.78
CA GLU A 113 -2.55 -9.18 18.29
C GLU A 113 -3.75 -9.56 17.41
N CYS A 114 -3.57 -9.59 16.09
CA CYS A 114 -4.66 -9.77 15.15
C CYS A 114 -4.31 -10.75 14.04
N GLU A 115 -5.32 -11.47 13.57
CA GLU A 115 -5.28 -12.19 12.30
C GLU A 115 -5.75 -11.28 11.17
N THR A 116 -5.10 -11.36 10.03
CA THR A 116 -5.43 -10.56 8.86
C THR A 116 -5.54 -11.44 7.62
N GLU A 117 -6.53 -11.13 6.79
CA GLU A 117 -6.75 -11.80 5.50
C GLU A 117 -7.04 -10.74 4.45
N GLY A 118 -6.22 -10.70 3.39
CA GLY A 118 -6.35 -9.73 2.31
C GLY A 118 -7.20 -10.25 1.17
N PHE A 119 -7.99 -9.36 0.55
CA PHE A 119 -8.84 -9.65 -0.59
C PHE A 119 -8.57 -8.66 -1.71
N VAL A 120 -8.36 -9.18 -2.91
CA VAL A 120 -8.09 -8.39 -4.11
C VAL A 120 -9.13 -8.74 -5.15
N THR A 121 -9.94 -7.75 -5.51
CA THR A 121 -10.91 -7.87 -6.60
C THR A 121 -10.85 -6.62 -7.47
N SER A 122 -11.40 -6.71 -8.67
CA SER A 122 -11.52 -5.55 -9.55
C SER A 122 -12.40 -4.48 -8.88
N GLY A 123 -11.86 -3.29 -8.68
CA GLY A 123 -12.55 -2.16 -8.04
C GLY A 123 -12.51 -2.14 -6.51
N TYR A 124 -11.86 -3.13 -5.87
CA TYR A 124 -11.99 -3.29 -4.44
C TYR A 124 -10.79 -4.02 -3.83
N LEU A 125 -10.10 -3.37 -2.90
CA LEU A 125 -8.98 -3.95 -2.15
C LEU A 125 -9.32 -3.88 -0.66
N SER A 126 -9.27 -4.99 0.04
CA SER A 126 -9.64 -5.01 1.45
C SER A 126 -8.87 -5.99 2.31
N VAL A 127 -8.93 -5.77 3.61
CA VAL A 127 -8.38 -6.66 4.63
C VAL A 127 -9.43 -6.90 5.70
N LYS A 128 -9.65 -8.17 6.02
CA LYS A 128 -10.40 -8.58 7.19
C LYS A 128 -9.44 -8.67 8.37
N ILE A 129 -9.71 -7.92 9.42
CA ILE A 129 -8.90 -7.91 10.66
C ILE A 129 -9.73 -8.52 11.78
N THR A 130 -9.18 -9.54 12.44
CA THR A 130 -9.83 -10.23 13.53
C THR A 130 -8.92 -10.22 14.76
N GLN A 131 -9.44 -9.75 15.89
CA GLN A 131 -8.72 -9.76 17.16
C GLN A 131 -8.52 -11.19 17.66
N LYS A 132 -7.30 -11.55 18.06
CA LYS A 132 -6.96 -12.92 18.49
C LYS A 132 -7.44 -13.26 19.90
N ASP A 133 -7.42 -12.29 20.79
CA ASP A 133 -7.64 -12.49 22.24
C ASP A 133 -9.10 -12.37 22.65
N GLY A 134 -10.03 -12.16 21.72
CA GLY A 134 -11.44 -11.96 22.03
C GLY A 134 -11.78 -10.58 22.58
N ASP A 135 -10.79 -9.70 22.72
CA ASP A 135 -11.00 -8.30 23.08
C ASP A 135 -11.60 -7.52 21.90
N ASP A 136 -12.26 -6.40 22.20
CA ASP A 136 -12.85 -5.57 21.17
C ASP A 136 -11.76 -4.97 20.26
N LEU A 137 -11.95 -5.12 18.96
CA LEU A 137 -11.07 -4.52 17.97
C LEU A 137 -11.30 -3.00 17.93
N ARG A 138 -10.22 -2.25 18.08
CA ARG A 138 -10.24 -0.79 18.06
C ARG A 138 -9.41 -0.27 16.90
N LEU A 139 -10.08 0.26 15.88
CA LEU A 139 -9.45 0.87 14.71
C LEU A 139 -9.78 2.36 14.66
N ASP A 140 -8.80 3.16 14.29
CA ASP A 140 -8.95 4.61 14.16
C ASP A 140 -9.38 4.95 12.72
N PHE A 141 -10.65 5.29 12.55
CA PHE A 141 -11.22 5.69 11.25
C PHE A 141 -10.51 6.91 10.65
N HIS A 142 -10.05 7.84 11.47
CA HIS A 142 -9.35 9.04 10.98
C HIS A 142 -8.04 8.70 10.27
N LYS A 143 -7.37 7.63 10.65
CA LYS A 143 -6.16 7.17 9.96
C LYS A 143 -6.46 6.67 8.54
N ILE A 144 -7.60 6.02 8.33
CA ILE A 144 -8.05 5.61 7.00
C ILE A 144 -8.44 6.82 6.15
N ASP A 145 -9.18 7.75 6.73
CA ASP A 145 -9.67 8.94 6.01
C ASP A 145 -8.52 9.77 5.44
N ALA A 146 -7.39 9.81 6.13
CA ALA A 146 -6.19 10.50 5.66
C ALA A 146 -5.59 9.90 4.37
N LEU A 147 -5.96 8.67 4.00
CA LEU A 147 -5.48 8.00 2.78
C LEU A 147 -6.22 8.41 1.51
N ALA A 148 -7.27 9.23 1.61
CA ALA A 148 -8.08 9.68 0.47
C ALA A 148 -7.33 10.58 -0.53
N ASN A 149 -6.05 10.92 -0.27
CA ASN A 149 -5.24 11.81 -1.09
C ASN A 149 -4.85 11.26 -2.47
N PHE A 150 -5.15 9.99 -2.77
CA PHE A 150 -4.79 9.33 -4.03
C PHE A 150 -6.00 8.97 -4.90
N ASP A 151 -7.11 9.71 -4.76
CA ASP A 151 -8.36 9.48 -5.51
C ASP A 151 -8.96 8.07 -5.33
N ILE A 152 -8.62 7.41 -4.23
CA ILE A 152 -9.22 6.16 -3.81
C ILE A 152 -10.07 6.41 -2.57
N THR A 153 -11.21 5.73 -2.48
CA THR A 153 -12.13 5.92 -1.35
C THR A 153 -11.86 4.87 -0.27
N PRO A 154 -11.33 5.27 0.91
CA PRO A 154 -11.19 4.33 2.01
C PRO A 154 -12.54 3.99 2.62
N PHE A 155 -12.65 2.79 3.16
CA PHE A 155 -13.84 2.37 3.90
C PHE A 155 -13.46 1.49 5.08
N MET A 156 -14.34 1.47 6.07
CA MET A 156 -14.25 0.54 7.21
C MET A 156 -15.65 0.05 7.53
N ARG A 157 -15.81 -1.28 7.61
CA ARG A 157 -17.08 -1.92 7.94
C ARG A 157 -16.89 -2.86 9.13
N PRO A 158 -17.51 -2.57 10.28
CA PRO A 158 -17.50 -3.50 11.39
C PRO A 158 -18.35 -4.74 11.05
N VAL A 159 -17.81 -5.92 11.34
CA VAL A 159 -18.53 -7.21 11.19
C VAL A 159 -19.04 -7.68 12.54
N SER A 160 -18.21 -7.54 13.57
CA SER A 160 -18.53 -7.85 14.97
C SER A 160 -17.67 -6.99 15.87
N SER A 161 -17.75 -7.20 17.20
CA SER A 161 -16.87 -6.48 18.14
C SER A 161 -15.39 -6.83 17.96
N THR A 162 -15.08 -7.99 17.38
CA THR A 162 -13.70 -8.48 17.21
C THR A 162 -13.23 -8.51 15.77
N THR A 163 -14.08 -8.18 14.82
CA THR A 163 -13.77 -8.28 13.38
C THR A 163 -14.25 -7.07 12.62
N ALA A 164 -13.41 -6.55 11.75
CA ALA A 164 -13.75 -5.47 10.82
C ALA A 164 -13.14 -5.73 9.45
N ILE A 165 -13.74 -5.13 8.41
CA ILE A 165 -13.20 -5.12 7.05
C ILE A 165 -12.81 -3.68 6.75
N VAL A 166 -11.56 -3.47 6.32
CA VAL A 166 -11.02 -2.16 5.95
C VAL A 166 -10.46 -2.25 4.55
N GLY A 167 -10.52 -1.17 3.80
CA GLY A 167 -9.98 -1.22 2.44
C GLY A 167 -10.22 0.04 1.63
N PHE A 168 -10.10 -0.14 0.32
CA PHE A 168 -10.23 0.91 -0.68
C PHE A 168 -11.20 0.51 -1.78
N ILE A 169 -12.02 1.46 -2.21
CA ILE A 169 -12.88 1.38 -3.39
C ILE A 169 -12.32 2.33 -4.45
N TYR A 170 -12.25 1.89 -5.68
CA TYR A 170 -11.75 2.69 -6.81
C TYR A 170 -12.51 2.40 -8.10
#